data_1d9023f7aca0db37c6f3eda6ec5bdb68
#
_entry.id   1d9023f7aca0db37c6f3eda6ec5bdb68
#
_cell.length_a   1.000
_cell.length_b   1.000
_cell.length_c   1.000
_cell.angle_alpha   90.00
_cell.angle_beta   90.00
_cell.angle_gamma   90.00
#
_symmetry.space_group_name_H-M   'P 1'
#
loop_
_entity.id
_entity.type
_entity.pdbx_description
1 polymer ?
#
loop_
_entity_poly.entity_id
_entity_poly.type
_entity_poly.pdbx_seq_one_letter_code
_entity_poly.pdbx_strand_id
1 'polypeptide(L)'
;MAQVIKIAILAMGGEGGGVLADWIVDLGEVNGYIAQTTSVPGVAQRTGATIYYVELYPEAQAQADGATPVLALMPLPGDVDVVLASELMEAGRAVQRGLVTRDRTTLIASTHRVYSISEKSALGDGRVDSRQLLAHAAHAAKRFIRFDMAQAAEQSGSVISAVLFGALAGSGVLPFNRAQFESTIERGGVGVKPSLRAFGAAFDCAREGDGDAAAATPAQPVAAVPQPRHPRIGALVKRVQEDFPEDARHFMLEGVRRLVDYQDPDYADRYLDRLAKIRDLGVADGGRLLRETARHLALWMSYEDTVRVAALKTRASRFERVRDEARVQEGQLLAINEFMHPRLQEICETLPDSIGRWLMASGWPRRLVERMTRHGRVVRTTSLGGYLMLSAVAAMRPWRRSTARFAEENGRIEDWLQRIESAAAVNPDLAVEVAQCQRLVKGYSDTHERGVRNYETVMAAVRQAGASLAPATLREWRDAALADEHGNKLRAVLAQHAPG
;
A
#
# COMPACT_ATOMS: atom_id res chain seq x y z
N MET A 1 -18.22 24.39 -37.06
CA MET A 1 -17.23 23.36 -37.32
C MET A 1 -17.52 22.21 -36.38
N ALA A 2 -17.73 21.01 -36.90
CA ALA A 2 -17.85 19.83 -36.03
C ALA A 2 -16.51 19.60 -35.33
N GLN A 3 -16.54 19.43 -34.04
CA GLN A 3 -15.33 19.26 -33.23
C GLN A 3 -15.01 17.77 -33.12
N VAL A 4 -13.74 17.41 -33.35
CA VAL A 4 -13.22 16.05 -33.05
C VAL A 4 -13.42 15.77 -31.57
N ILE A 5 -13.96 14.62 -31.24
CA ILE A 5 -14.08 14.15 -29.84
C ILE A 5 -12.81 13.38 -29.48
N LYS A 6 -12.13 13.81 -28.43
CA LYS A 6 -10.81 13.31 -28.02
C LYS A 6 -10.88 12.64 -26.65
N ILE A 7 -10.56 11.35 -26.62
CA ILE A 7 -10.71 10.51 -25.42
C ILE A 7 -9.38 9.87 -25.08
N ALA A 8 -8.87 10.08 -23.88
CA ALA A 8 -7.70 9.39 -23.35
C ALA A 8 -8.10 8.39 -22.25
N ILE A 9 -7.61 7.16 -22.36
CA ILE A 9 -7.87 6.08 -21.41
C ILE A 9 -6.55 5.69 -20.78
N LEU A 10 -6.45 5.82 -19.46
CA LEU A 10 -5.31 5.38 -18.67
C LEU A 10 -5.72 4.16 -17.87
N ALA A 11 -5.24 2.99 -18.29
CA ALA A 11 -5.63 1.72 -17.67
C ALA A 11 -4.40 0.90 -17.28
N MET A 12 -4.49 0.28 -16.11
CA MET A 12 -3.49 -0.68 -15.66
C MET A 12 -3.53 -1.95 -16.53
N GLY A 13 -2.38 -2.61 -16.64
CA GLY A 13 -2.31 -3.89 -17.35
C GLY A 13 -3.29 -4.92 -16.75
N GLY A 14 -4.11 -5.52 -17.61
CA GLY A 14 -5.14 -6.48 -17.20
C GLY A 14 -6.51 -5.90 -16.87
N GLU A 15 -6.69 -4.58 -16.83
CA GLU A 15 -7.98 -3.92 -16.52
C GLU A 15 -8.85 -3.65 -17.75
N GLY A 16 -8.50 -4.22 -18.91
CA GLY A 16 -9.34 -4.19 -20.09
C GLY A 16 -9.37 -2.84 -20.83
N GLY A 17 -8.34 -2.00 -20.69
CA GLY A 17 -8.27 -0.71 -21.37
C GLY A 17 -8.34 -0.82 -22.89
N GLY A 18 -7.76 -1.86 -23.48
CA GLY A 18 -7.88 -2.14 -24.93
C GLY A 18 -9.32 -2.46 -25.33
N VAL A 19 -10.00 -3.31 -24.59
CA VAL A 19 -11.43 -3.65 -24.83
C VAL A 19 -12.29 -2.39 -24.74
N LEU A 20 -12.01 -1.50 -23.78
CA LEU A 20 -12.73 -0.23 -23.67
C LEU A 20 -12.48 0.67 -24.90
N ALA A 21 -11.25 0.76 -25.37
CA ALA A 21 -10.90 1.52 -26.56
C ALA A 21 -11.59 0.95 -27.80
N ASP A 22 -11.58 -0.38 -27.97
CA ASP A 22 -12.24 -1.07 -29.09
C ASP A 22 -13.76 -0.85 -29.07
N TRP A 23 -14.40 -0.88 -27.90
CA TRP A 23 -15.82 -0.57 -27.77
C TRP A 23 -16.15 0.88 -28.14
N ILE A 24 -15.29 1.85 -27.78
CA ILE A 24 -15.49 3.26 -28.13
C ILE A 24 -15.33 3.46 -29.64
N VAL A 25 -14.41 2.76 -30.28
CA VAL A 25 -14.23 2.79 -31.74
C VAL A 25 -15.45 2.20 -32.44
N ASP A 26 -15.88 0.98 -32.06
CA ASP A 26 -17.05 0.33 -32.61
C ASP A 26 -18.33 1.17 -32.43
N LEU A 27 -18.50 1.78 -31.25
CA LEU A 27 -19.58 2.70 -30.98
C LEU A 27 -19.58 3.89 -31.95
N GLY A 28 -18.42 4.48 -32.22
CA GLY A 28 -18.25 5.60 -33.14
C GLY A 28 -18.56 5.17 -34.59
N GLU A 29 -17.90 4.11 -35.07
CA GLU A 29 -18.03 3.66 -36.48
C GLU A 29 -19.44 3.27 -36.83
N VAL A 30 -20.13 2.50 -35.98
CA VAL A 30 -21.52 2.08 -36.23
C VAL A 30 -22.51 3.26 -36.20
N ASN A 31 -22.14 4.37 -35.57
CA ASN A 31 -23.00 5.54 -35.43
C ASN A 31 -22.55 6.74 -36.31
N GLY A 32 -21.80 6.50 -37.40
CA GLY A 32 -21.48 7.49 -38.41
C GLY A 32 -20.29 8.41 -38.03
N TYR A 33 -19.32 7.87 -37.33
CA TYR A 33 -18.05 8.54 -37.06
C TYR A 33 -16.87 7.80 -37.67
N ILE A 34 -15.91 8.50 -38.19
CA ILE A 34 -14.55 7.98 -38.46
C ILE A 34 -13.83 7.92 -37.14
N ALA A 35 -13.41 6.72 -36.73
CA ALA A 35 -12.76 6.49 -35.45
C ALA A 35 -11.33 5.98 -35.61
N GLN A 36 -10.42 6.42 -34.75
CA GLN A 36 -9.08 5.90 -34.67
C GLN A 36 -8.70 5.66 -33.21
N THR A 37 -8.06 4.54 -32.94
CA THR A 37 -7.42 4.29 -31.66
C THR A 37 -5.93 4.07 -31.81
N THR A 38 -5.18 4.54 -30.85
CA THR A 38 -3.75 4.27 -30.70
C THR A 38 -3.47 3.85 -29.27
N SER A 39 -2.38 3.13 -29.05
CA SER A 39 -1.94 2.77 -27.71
C SER A 39 -0.46 3.04 -27.52
N VAL A 40 -0.14 3.65 -26.39
CA VAL A 40 1.23 3.78 -25.91
C VAL A 40 1.38 2.83 -24.73
N PRO A 41 1.98 1.65 -24.94
CA PRO A 41 2.15 0.69 -23.86
C PRO A 41 3.07 1.28 -22.80
N GLY A 42 2.55 1.41 -21.58
CA GLY A 42 3.38 1.61 -20.42
C GLY A 42 4.21 0.37 -20.18
N VAL A 43 5.50 0.54 -19.85
CA VAL A 43 6.34 -0.59 -19.46
C VAL A 43 5.79 -1.10 -18.13
N ALA A 44 5.05 -2.19 -18.15
CA ALA A 44 4.35 -2.79 -17.00
C ALA A 44 5.26 -3.00 -15.79
N GLN A 45 6.55 -3.15 -16.03
CA GLN A 45 7.58 -3.34 -14.99
C GLN A 45 7.91 -2.06 -14.20
N ARG A 46 7.55 -0.87 -14.68
CA ARG A 46 7.91 0.40 -14.03
C ARG A 46 6.73 1.26 -13.60
N THR A 47 5.65 1.33 -14.38
CA THR A 47 4.49 2.19 -14.05
C THR A 47 3.13 1.55 -14.35
N GLY A 48 3.10 0.44 -15.09
CA GLY A 48 1.93 -0.42 -15.23
C GLY A 48 0.79 0.07 -16.12
N ALA A 49 0.69 1.35 -16.41
CA ALA A 49 -0.44 1.89 -17.18
C ALA A 49 -0.14 1.98 -18.68
N THR A 50 -1.11 1.55 -19.48
CA THR A 50 -1.15 1.82 -20.93
C THR A 50 -2.09 3.00 -21.15
N ILE A 51 -1.68 3.92 -22.03
CA ILE A 51 -2.54 4.99 -22.51
C ILE A 51 -3.09 4.57 -23.84
N TYR A 52 -4.41 4.52 -23.93
CA TYR A 52 -5.12 4.42 -25.19
C TYR A 52 -5.67 5.80 -25.53
N TYR A 53 -5.60 6.18 -26.80
CA TYR A 53 -6.12 7.45 -27.26
C TYR A 53 -7.07 7.20 -28.40
N VAL A 54 -8.27 7.73 -28.32
CA VAL A 54 -9.33 7.58 -29.33
C VAL A 54 -9.75 8.96 -29.79
N GLU A 55 -9.83 9.13 -31.12
CA GLU A 55 -10.47 10.28 -31.76
C GLU A 55 -11.66 9.82 -32.58
N LEU A 56 -12.77 10.57 -32.46
CA LEU A 56 -13.99 10.34 -33.21
C LEU A 56 -14.29 11.61 -34.03
N TYR A 57 -14.39 11.48 -35.34
CA TYR A 57 -14.72 12.56 -36.27
C TYR A 57 -16.02 12.25 -37.01
N PRO A 58 -17.04 13.16 -37.05
CA PRO A 58 -18.30 12.89 -37.75
C PRO A 58 -18.09 12.63 -39.25
N GLU A 59 -18.53 11.50 -39.74
CA GLU A 59 -18.38 11.13 -41.15
C GLU A 59 -19.08 12.11 -42.12
N ALA A 60 -20.25 12.61 -41.71
CA ALA A 60 -21.00 13.62 -42.50
C ALA A 60 -20.18 14.92 -42.68
N GLN A 61 -19.33 15.31 -41.68
CA GLN A 61 -18.46 16.46 -41.83
C GLN A 61 -17.28 16.16 -42.75
N ALA A 62 -16.68 14.98 -42.70
CA ALA A 62 -15.61 14.58 -43.60
C ALA A 62 -16.12 14.58 -45.06
N GLN A 63 -17.34 14.13 -45.30
CA GLN A 63 -17.98 14.16 -46.62
C GLN A 63 -18.23 15.60 -47.04
N ALA A 64 -18.67 16.49 -46.17
CA ALA A 64 -18.90 17.91 -46.47
C ALA A 64 -17.61 18.66 -46.77
N ASP A 65 -16.53 18.31 -46.05
CA ASP A 65 -15.20 18.90 -46.24
C ASP A 65 -14.47 18.33 -47.48
N GLY A 66 -14.95 17.22 -48.05
CA GLY A 66 -14.37 16.56 -49.20
C GLY A 66 -12.97 15.99 -48.96
N ALA A 67 -12.62 15.75 -47.70
CA ALA A 67 -11.29 15.28 -47.29
C ALA A 67 -11.38 14.22 -46.16
N THR A 68 -10.45 13.26 -46.22
CA THR A 68 -10.28 12.31 -45.10
C THR A 68 -9.60 13.03 -43.92
N PRO A 69 -10.18 13.00 -42.70
CA PRO A 69 -9.54 13.66 -41.57
C PRO A 69 -8.25 12.98 -41.18
N VAL A 70 -7.25 13.78 -40.81
CA VAL A 70 -6.00 13.31 -40.22
C VAL A 70 -6.17 13.35 -38.71
N LEU A 71 -6.25 12.18 -38.08
CA LEU A 71 -6.42 12.01 -36.66
C LEU A 71 -5.09 11.91 -35.94
N ALA A 72 -5.00 12.39 -34.72
CA ALA A 72 -3.76 12.43 -33.97
C ALA A 72 -3.39 11.05 -33.38
N LEU A 73 -2.09 10.76 -33.26
CA LEU A 73 -1.59 9.51 -32.71
C LEU A 73 -1.46 9.54 -31.17
N MET A 74 -1.48 10.72 -30.54
CA MET A 74 -1.26 10.88 -29.12
C MET A 74 -2.10 12.03 -28.56
N PRO A 75 -2.57 11.94 -27.29
CA PRO A 75 -3.26 13.04 -26.64
C PRO A 75 -2.28 14.21 -26.42
N LEU A 76 -2.73 15.42 -26.72
CA LEU A 76 -2.00 16.64 -26.41
C LEU A 76 -2.49 17.22 -25.08
N PRO A 77 -1.57 17.70 -24.24
CA PRO A 77 -1.95 18.45 -23.02
C PRO A 77 -2.88 19.62 -23.34
N GLY A 78 -3.97 19.74 -22.56
CA GLY A 78 -4.98 20.78 -22.77
C GLY A 78 -5.98 20.52 -23.89
N ASP A 79 -5.85 19.43 -24.64
CA ASP A 79 -6.70 19.16 -25.82
C ASP A 79 -7.37 17.79 -25.77
N VAL A 80 -7.92 17.42 -24.60
CA VAL A 80 -8.65 16.17 -24.39
C VAL A 80 -10.02 16.44 -23.77
N ASP A 81 -11.09 15.94 -24.40
CA ASP A 81 -12.46 16.15 -23.95
C ASP A 81 -12.85 15.21 -22.80
N VAL A 82 -12.39 13.97 -22.87
CA VAL A 82 -12.70 12.94 -21.86
C VAL A 82 -11.44 12.19 -21.47
N VAL A 83 -11.24 12.05 -20.17
CA VAL A 83 -10.21 11.16 -19.60
C VAL A 83 -10.91 10.06 -18.80
N LEU A 84 -10.60 8.80 -19.13
CA LEU A 84 -11.02 7.62 -18.40
C LEU A 84 -9.82 7.04 -17.65
N ALA A 85 -9.91 6.90 -16.32
CA ALA A 85 -8.83 6.34 -15.52
C ALA A 85 -9.34 5.13 -14.72
N SER A 86 -8.71 3.99 -14.93
CA SER A 86 -9.14 2.73 -14.32
C SER A 86 -8.89 2.68 -12.81
N GLU A 87 -7.97 3.50 -12.28
CA GLU A 87 -7.69 3.62 -10.84
C GLU A 87 -7.23 5.06 -10.50
N LEU A 88 -7.19 5.39 -9.21
CA LEU A 88 -6.99 6.76 -8.74
C LEU A 88 -5.61 7.35 -9.05
N MET A 89 -4.53 6.56 -9.03
CA MET A 89 -3.19 7.05 -9.37
C MET A 89 -3.10 7.41 -10.86
N GLU A 90 -3.81 6.68 -11.72
CA GLU A 90 -3.86 7.00 -13.15
C GLU A 90 -4.62 8.30 -13.41
N ALA A 91 -5.67 8.58 -12.63
CA ALA A 91 -6.31 9.91 -12.65
C ALA A 91 -5.32 11.02 -12.24
N GLY A 92 -4.54 10.80 -11.18
CA GLY A 92 -3.47 11.73 -10.78
C GLY A 92 -2.40 11.92 -11.85
N ARG A 93 -2.01 10.87 -12.55
CA ARG A 93 -1.04 10.94 -13.67
C ARG A 93 -1.61 11.68 -14.89
N ALA A 94 -2.89 11.51 -15.18
CA ALA A 94 -3.55 12.27 -16.25
C ALA A 94 -3.52 13.77 -15.96
N VAL A 95 -3.78 14.17 -14.71
CA VAL A 95 -3.65 15.57 -14.25
C VAL A 95 -2.21 16.04 -14.37
N GLN A 96 -1.24 15.26 -13.88
CA GLN A 96 0.18 15.62 -13.93
C GLN A 96 0.70 15.80 -15.38
N ARG A 97 0.17 15.02 -16.32
CA ARG A 97 0.50 15.13 -17.75
C ARG A 97 -0.22 16.27 -18.46
N GLY A 98 -1.07 17.02 -17.77
CA GLY A 98 -1.85 18.10 -18.35
C GLY A 98 -2.97 17.66 -19.29
N LEU A 99 -3.36 16.38 -19.25
CA LEU A 99 -4.47 15.87 -20.07
C LEU A 99 -5.84 16.29 -19.53
N VAL A 100 -5.91 16.66 -18.25
CA VAL A 100 -7.13 17.09 -17.59
C VAL A 100 -7.08 18.60 -17.37
N THR A 101 -8.06 19.32 -17.91
CA THR A 101 -8.15 20.77 -17.78
C THR A 101 -9.55 21.20 -17.33
N ARG A 102 -9.59 22.32 -16.61
CA ARG A 102 -10.79 22.84 -15.95
C ARG A 102 -11.84 23.39 -16.92
N ASP A 103 -11.42 23.83 -18.06
CA ASP A 103 -12.25 24.43 -19.10
C ASP A 103 -12.86 23.39 -20.04
N ARG A 104 -12.19 22.23 -20.19
CA ARG A 104 -12.56 21.28 -21.24
C ARG A 104 -12.87 19.87 -20.73
N THR A 105 -12.02 19.28 -19.92
CA THR A 105 -11.98 17.84 -19.70
C THR A 105 -13.02 17.32 -18.71
N THR A 106 -13.83 16.34 -19.12
CA THR A 106 -14.56 15.46 -18.19
C THR A 106 -13.68 14.31 -17.78
N LEU A 107 -13.34 14.24 -16.48
CA LEU A 107 -12.59 13.14 -15.90
C LEU A 107 -13.55 12.10 -15.30
N ILE A 108 -13.39 10.85 -15.71
CA ILE A 108 -14.15 9.70 -15.18
C ILE A 108 -13.14 8.72 -14.60
N ALA A 109 -13.12 8.51 -13.30
CA ALA A 109 -12.11 7.69 -12.67
C ALA A 109 -12.64 6.85 -11.52
N SER A 110 -12.05 5.66 -11.38
CA SER A 110 -12.26 4.84 -10.19
C SER A 110 -11.52 5.41 -8.98
N THR A 111 -12.15 5.32 -7.82
CA THR A 111 -11.53 5.75 -6.54
C THR A 111 -10.69 4.68 -5.88
N HIS A 112 -10.74 3.43 -6.33
CA HIS A 112 -9.89 2.38 -5.79
C HIS A 112 -8.41 2.66 -6.08
N ARG A 113 -7.53 2.04 -5.30
CA ARG A 113 -6.08 2.27 -5.35
C ARG A 113 -5.30 1.02 -5.68
N VAL A 114 -4.44 1.12 -6.68
CA VAL A 114 -3.36 0.16 -6.92
C VAL A 114 -2.04 0.86 -6.60
N TYR A 115 -1.35 0.38 -5.55
CA TYR A 115 -0.08 0.99 -5.16
C TYR A 115 1.01 0.71 -6.19
N SER A 116 1.68 1.77 -6.64
CA SER A 116 2.81 1.69 -7.56
C SER A 116 4.02 0.99 -6.93
N ILE A 117 4.97 0.55 -7.76
CA ILE A 117 6.21 -0.07 -7.28
C ILE A 117 6.98 0.92 -6.40
N SER A 118 7.03 2.20 -6.76
CA SER A 118 7.70 3.23 -5.96
C SER A 118 7.06 3.40 -4.57
N GLU A 119 5.73 3.34 -4.47
CA GLU A 119 5.04 3.37 -3.19
C GLU A 119 5.33 2.11 -2.35
N LYS A 120 5.37 0.94 -2.98
CA LYS A 120 5.64 -0.35 -2.32
C LYS A 120 7.09 -0.52 -1.88
N SER A 121 8.04 0.02 -2.65
CA SER A 121 9.48 -0.10 -2.39
C SER A 121 10.06 1.02 -1.54
N ALA A 122 9.29 2.05 -1.22
CA ALA A 122 9.74 3.13 -0.36
C ALA A 122 10.18 2.63 1.02
N LEU A 123 11.30 3.12 1.50
CA LEU A 123 11.83 2.77 2.83
C LEU A 123 10.94 3.28 3.97
N GLY A 124 10.20 4.38 3.74
CA GLY A 124 9.19 4.94 4.62
C GLY A 124 7.77 4.56 4.23
N ASP A 125 6.79 5.39 4.60
CA ASP A 125 5.45 5.36 4.05
C ASP A 125 5.47 6.08 2.70
N GLY A 126 5.64 5.32 1.63
CA GLY A 126 5.70 5.84 0.27
C GLY A 126 4.34 6.08 -0.36
N ARG A 127 3.26 5.85 0.38
CA ARG A 127 1.91 5.99 -0.16
C ARG A 127 1.56 7.46 -0.40
N VAL A 128 1.09 7.75 -1.58
CA VAL A 128 0.51 9.06 -1.89
C VAL A 128 -0.86 9.17 -1.23
N ASP A 129 -1.15 10.31 -0.62
CA ASP A 129 -2.45 10.56 0.03
C ASP A 129 -3.58 10.60 -1.01
N SER A 130 -4.48 9.61 -0.92
CA SER A 130 -5.63 9.49 -1.82
C SER A 130 -6.58 10.69 -1.75
N ARG A 131 -6.72 11.33 -0.58
CA ARG A 131 -7.57 12.51 -0.43
C ARG A 131 -7.00 13.71 -1.19
N GLN A 132 -5.70 13.90 -1.13
CA GLN A 132 -5.03 14.95 -1.90
C GLN A 132 -5.12 14.68 -3.40
N LEU A 133 -4.97 13.42 -3.85
CA LEU A 133 -5.16 13.06 -5.26
C LEU A 133 -6.58 13.36 -5.74
N LEU A 134 -7.59 13.00 -4.98
CA LEU A 134 -8.99 13.28 -5.29
C LEU A 134 -9.27 14.79 -5.35
N ALA A 135 -8.74 15.55 -4.38
CA ALA A 135 -8.90 17.01 -4.36
C ALA A 135 -8.22 17.68 -5.56
N HIS A 136 -7.00 17.26 -5.91
CA HIS A 136 -6.31 17.79 -7.08
C HIS A 136 -7.02 17.43 -8.39
N ALA A 137 -7.51 16.18 -8.53
CA ALA A 137 -8.26 15.74 -9.68
C ALA A 137 -9.57 16.54 -9.85
N ALA A 138 -10.31 16.74 -8.75
CA ALA A 138 -11.54 17.55 -8.75
C ALA A 138 -11.27 19.01 -9.10
N HIS A 139 -10.15 19.58 -8.65
CA HIS A 139 -9.78 20.96 -9.00
C HIS A 139 -9.35 21.12 -10.46
N ALA A 140 -8.69 20.10 -11.02
CA ALA A 140 -8.16 20.14 -12.38
C ALA A 140 -9.21 19.87 -13.46
N ALA A 141 -10.28 19.13 -13.17
CA ALA A 141 -11.28 18.73 -14.14
C ALA A 141 -12.42 19.75 -14.27
N LYS A 142 -13.01 19.87 -15.49
CA LYS A 142 -14.26 20.58 -15.72
C LYS A 142 -15.44 19.89 -15.02
N ARG A 143 -15.46 18.56 -15.11
CA ARG A 143 -16.41 17.68 -14.41
C ARG A 143 -15.66 16.43 -13.96
N PHE A 144 -15.89 15.97 -12.75
CA PHE A 144 -15.25 14.78 -12.22
C PHE A 144 -16.28 13.75 -11.74
N ILE A 145 -16.39 12.64 -12.45
CA ILE A 145 -17.26 11.50 -12.12
C ILE A 145 -16.38 10.45 -11.46
N ARG A 146 -16.73 10.07 -10.23
CA ARG A 146 -15.89 9.21 -9.40
C ARG A 146 -16.71 8.29 -8.50
N PHE A 147 -16.37 7.02 -8.44
CA PHE A 147 -16.87 6.02 -7.48
C PHE A 147 -15.92 4.81 -7.49
N ASP A 148 -16.10 3.86 -6.59
CA ASP A 148 -15.31 2.63 -6.60
C ASP A 148 -15.77 1.70 -7.72
N MET A 149 -15.15 1.83 -8.90
CA MET A 149 -15.51 1.08 -10.09
C MET A 149 -15.01 -0.36 -10.04
N ALA A 150 -13.95 -0.64 -9.25
CA ALA A 150 -13.48 -2.00 -9.04
C ALA A 150 -14.49 -2.81 -8.23
N GLN A 151 -15.01 -2.22 -7.16
CA GLN A 151 -16.10 -2.83 -6.37
C GLN A 151 -17.37 -3.04 -7.20
N ALA A 152 -17.77 -2.06 -8.02
CA ALA A 152 -18.92 -2.18 -8.90
C ALA A 152 -18.75 -3.32 -9.94
N ALA A 153 -17.55 -3.47 -10.49
CA ALA A 153 -17.22 -4.56 -11.41
C ALA A 153 -17.30 -5.93 -10.72
N GLU A 154 -16.75 -6.06 -9.51
CA GLU A 154 -16.78 -7.28 -8.72
C GLU A 154 -18.22 -7.69 -8.38
N GLN A 155 -19.04 -6.77 -7.87
CA GLN A 155 -20.46 -7.01 -7.54
C GLN A 155 -21.27 -7.45 -8.75
N SER A 156 -20.93 -6.97 -9.95
CA SER A 156 -21.58 -7.34 -11.19
C SER A 156 -21.02 -8.62 -11.84
N GLY A 157 -19.94 -9.19 -11.29
CA GLY A 157 -19.23 -10.32 -11.88
C GLY A 157 -18.60 -10.00 -13.24
N SER A 158 -18.16 -8.75 -13.44
CA SER A 158 -17.63 -8.23 -14.69
C SER A 158 -16.24 -7.61 -14.51
N VAL A 159 -15.79 -6.86 -15.49
CA VAL A 159 -14.49 -6.16 -15.51
C VAL A 159 -14.71 -4.64 -15.50
N ILE A 160 -13.68 -3.92 -15.03
CA ILE A 160 -13.79 -2.47 -14.82
C ILE A 160 -14.01 -1.69 -16.12
N SER A 161 -13.61 -2.21 -17.28
CA SER A 161 -13.89 -1.61 -18.60
C SER A 161 -15.38 -1.45 -18.88
N ALA A 162 -16.22 -2.42 -18.47
CA ALA A 162 -17.67 -2.33 -18.61
C ALA A 162 -18.27 -1.25 -17.70
N VAL A 163 -17.71 -1.07 -16.52
CA VAL A 163 -18.10 -0.01 -15.57
C VAL A 163 -17.70 1.37 -16.11
N LEU A 164 -16.46 1.53 -16.58
CA LEU A 164 -16.00 2.78 -17.21
C LEU A 164 -16.83 3.14 -18.45
N PHE A 165 -17.20 2.16 -19.27
CA PHE A 165 -18.05 2.37 -20.43
C PHE A 165 -19.47 2.81 -20.04
N GLY A 166 -20.04 2.23 -18.96
CA GLY A 166 -21.30 2.68 -18.39
C GLY A 166 -21.24 4.10 -17.81
N ALA A 167 -20.17 4.41 -17.10
CA ALA A 167 -19.95 5.76 -16.56
C ALA A 167 -19.75 6.79 -17.68
N LEU A 168 -19.07 6.44 -18.76
CA LEU A 168 -18.94 7.27 -19.97
C LEU A 168 -20.30 7.56 -20.58
N ALA A 169 -21.15 6.55 -20.76
CA ALA A 169 -22.51 6.71 -21.26
C ALA A 169 -23.37 7.59 -20.34
N GLY A 170 -23.32 7.33 -19.04
CA GLY A 170 -24.06 8.08 -18.01
C GLY A 170 -23.62 9.53 -17.88
N SER A 171 -22.35 9.84 -18.23
CA SER A 171 -21.83 11.21 -18.23
C SER A 171 -22.53 12.12 -19.24
N GLY A 172 -23.08 11.56 -20.32
CA GLY A 172 -23.72 12.31 -21.40
C GLY A 172 -22.74 13.18 -22.22
N VAL A 173 -21.43 12.94 -22.10
CA VAL A 173 -20.40 13.73 -22.81
C VAL A 173 -20.25 13.34 -24.27
N LEU A 174 -20.67 12.10 -24.64
CA LEU A 174 -20.71 11.64 -26.03
C LEU A 174 -22.13 11.77 -26.61
N PRO A 175 -22.27 12.01 -27.92
CA PRO A 175 -23.55 12.21 -28.57
C PRO A 175 -24.29 10.88 -28.89
N PHE A 176 -24.13 9.88 -28.03
CA PHE A 176 -24.75 8.57 -28.19
C PHE A 176 -25.69 8.27 -27.04
N ASN A 177 -26.79 7.59 -27.35
CA ASN A 177 -27.77 7.18 -26.34
C ASN A 177 -27.39 5.83 -25.71
N ARG A 178 -28.04 5.49 -24.59
CA ARG A 178 -27.79 4.27 -23.82
C ARG A 178 -27.88 3.00 -24.67
N ALA A 179 -28.89 2.90 -25.54
CA ALA A 179 -29.09 1.71 -26.35
C ALA A 179 -27.95 1.46 -27.36
N GLN A 180 -27.34 2.52 -27.88
CA GLN A 180 -26.16 2.40 -28.76
C GLN A 180 -24.97 1.82 -28.03
N PHE A 181 -24.71 2.24 -26.77
CA PHE A 181 -23.69 1.66 -25.93
C PHE A 181 -23.93 0.19 -25.57
N GLU A 182 -25.18 -0.15 -25.20
CA GLU A 182 -25.60 -1.53 -24.88
C GLU A 182 -25.41 -2.46 -26.09
N SER A 183 -25.82 -2.01 -27.28
CA SER A 183 -25.61 -2.75 -28.52
C SER A 183 -24.16 -3.00 -28.87
N THR A 184 -23.25 -2.08 -28.48
CA THR A 184 -21.81 -2.28 -28.64
C THR A 184 -21.30 -3.42 -27.77
N ILE A 185 -21.76 -3.50 -26.52
CA ILE A 185 -21.39 -4.61 -25.62
C ILE A 185 -21.91 -5.94 -26.18
N GLU A 186 -23.13 -5.96 -26.73
CA GLU A 186 -23.75 -7.13 -27.34
C GLU A 186 -22.96 -7.63 -28.54
N ARG A 187 -22.52 -6.73 -29.43
CA ARG A 187 -21.67 -7.07 -30.59
C ARG A 187 -20.30 -7.62 -30.17
N GLY A 188 -19.77 -7.17 -29.05
CA GLY A 188 -18.51 -7.68 -28.52
C GLY A 188 -18.51 -9.15 -28.12
N GLY A 189 -19.69 -9.74 -27.88
CA GLY A 189 -19.94 -11.19 -27.77
C GLY A 189 -19.38 -11.88 -26.53
N VAL A 190 -18.47 -11.29 -25.77
CA VAL A 190 -17.79 -11.89 -24.63
C VAL A 190 -18.33 -11.30 -23.31
N GLY A 191 -18.81 -12.17 -22.41
CA GLY A 191 -19.27 -11.74 -21.09
C GLY A 191 -20.43 -10.73 -21.13
N VAL A 192 -21.31 -10.78 -22.14
CA VAL A 192 -22.34 -9.77 -22.40
C VAL A 192 -23.24 -9.51 -21.20
N LYS A 193 -23.85 -10.55 -20.61
CA LYS A 193 -24.76 -10.38 -19.47
C LYS A 193 -24.12 -9.69 -18.24
N PRO A 194 -22.96 -10.13 -17.73
CA PRO A 194 -22.31 -9.44 -16.63
C PRO A 194 -21.85 -8.03 -17.02
N SER A 195 -21.40 -7.80 -18.27
CA SER A 195 -21.00 -6.48 -18.74
C SER A 195 -22.15 -5.50 -18.83
N LEU A 196 -23.32 -5.92 -19.30
CA LEU A 196 -24.53 -5.10 -19.31
C LEU A 196 -25.02 -4.74 -17.89
N ARG A 197 -24.90 -5.67 -16.92
CA ARG A 197 -25.22 -5.35 -15.53
C ARG A 197 -24.28 -4.30 -14.96
N ALA A 198 -22.97 -4.48 -15.16
CA ALA A 198 -21.95 -3.53 -14.71
C ALA A 198 -22.12 -2.16 -15.38
N PHE A 199 -22.36 -2.14 -16.68
CA PHE A 199 -22.69 -0.95 -17.47
C PHE A 199 -23.90 -0.21 -16.91
N GLY A 200 -25.04 -0.91 -16.68
CA GLY A 200 -26.26 -0.29 -16.17
C GLY A 200 -26.07 0.35 -14.81
N ALA A 201 -25.44 -0.36 -13.86
CA ALA A 201 -25.14 0.18 -12.53
C ALA A 201 -24.25 1.44 -12.60
N ALA A 202 -23.21 1.41 -13.43
CA ALA A 202 -22.33 2.54 -13.61
C ALA A 202 -22.97 3.73 -14.33
N PHE A 203 -23.85 3.46 -15.30
CA PHE A 203 -24.62 4.47 -16.00
C PHE A 203 -25.51 5.25 -15.03
N ASP A 204 -26.21 4.55 -14.13
CA ASP A 204 -27.09 5.16 -13.16
C ASP A 204 -26.27 5.97 -12.13
N CYS A 205 -25.18 5.43 -11.58
CA CYS A 205 -24.27 6.15 -10.70
C CYS A 205 -23.73 7.46 -11.33
N ALA A 206 -23.34 7.42 -12.62
CA ALA A 206 -22.78 8.59 -13.29
C ALA A 206 -23.85 9.67 -13.61
N ARG A 207 -25.11 9.27 -13.76
CA ARG A 207 -26.25 10.18 -14.00
C ARG A 207 -26.78 10.86 -12.75
N GLU A 208 -26.78 10.16 -11.62
CA GLU A 208 -27.24 10.72 -10.35
C GLU A 208 -26.38 11.91 -9.90
N GLY A 209 -25.32 12.20 -10.62
CA GLY A 209 -24.42 13.33 -10.44
C GLY A 209 -23.39 13.06 -9.38
N ASP A 210 -22.49 14.04 -9.22
CA ASP A 210 -21.51 14.10 -8.14
C ASP A 210 -22.21 13.78 -6.81
N GLY A 211 -22.40 12.50 -6.56
CA GLY A 211 -22.48 12.09 -5.19
C GLY A 211 -21.24 12.65 -4.54
N ASP A 212 -21.44 13.72 -3.77
CA ASP A 212 -20.63 14.05 -2.62
C ASP A 212 -20.76 12.92 -1.57
N ALA A 213 -20.76 11.69 -2.06
CA ALA A 213 -20.04 10.64 -1.43
C ALA A 213 -18.56 11.12 -1.55
N ALA A 214 -18.28 12.29 -0.86
CA ALA A 214 -17.01 12.42 -0.21
C ALA A 214 -16.66 10.99 0.14
N ALA A 215 -15.54 10.45 -0.41
CA ALA A 215 -15.02 9.23 0.08
C ALA A 215 -14.96 9.38 1.61
N ALA A 216 -16.11 9.21 2.21
CA ALA A 216 -16.21 8.63 3.50
C ALA A 216 -15.43 7.36 3.22
N THR A 217 -14.12 7.41 3.41
CA THR A 217 -13.41 6.29 3.99
C THR A 217 -14.45 5.80 4.97
N PRO A 218 -15.13 4.64 4.72
CA PRO A 218 -16.18 4.21 5.62
C PRO A 218 -15.55 4.44 6.96
N ALA A 219 -16.10 5.38 7.74
CA ALA A 219 -15.55 5.72 9.04
C ALA A 219 -15.41 4.36 9.64
N GLN A 220 -14.14 3.90 9.75
CA GLN A 220 -13.90 2.49 10.10
C GLN A 220 -14.81 2.33 11.29
N PRO A 221 -15.86 1.49 11.20
CA PRO A 221 -16.90 1.45 12.21
C PRO A 221 -16.13 1.37 13.48
N VAL A 222 -16.35 2.30 14.41
CA VAL A 222 -15.61 2.38 15.69
C VAL A 222 -15.51 0.95 16.13
N ALA A 223 -14.33 0.35 15.97
CA ALA A 223 -14.22 -1.11 15.93
C ALA A 223 -14.75 -1.59 17.26
N ALA A 224 -15.85 -2.33 17.23
CA ALA A 224 -16.53 -2.77 18.44
C ALA A 224 -15.45 -3.38 19.34
N VAL A 225 -15.41 -2.96 20.60
CA VAL A 225 -14.36 -3.40 21.52
C VAL A 225 -14.29 -4.92 21.46
N PRO A 226 -13.14 -5.51 21.15
CA PRO A 226 -13.03 -6.96 21.01
C PRO A 226 -13.49 -7.65 22.29
N GLN A 227 -14.33 -8.68 22.15
CA GLN A 227 -14.70 -9.54 23.27
C GLN A 227 -13.98 -10.89 23.14
N PRO A 228 -12.74 -11.01 23.59
CA PRO A 228 -11.97 -12.23 23.45
C PRO A 228 -12.50 -13.31 24.40
N ARG A 229 -12.57 -14.56 23.88
CA ARG A 229 -13.00 -15.71 24.69
C ARG A 229 -11.97 -16.11 25.75
N HIS A 230 -10.70 -15.76 25.55
CA HIS A 230 -9.62 -16.13 26.46
C HIS A 230 -9.52 -15.14 27.62
N PRO A 231 -9.63 -15.56 28.90
CA PRO A 231 -9.71 -14.65 30.06
C PRO A 231 -8.55 -13.66 30.16
N ARG A 232 -7.29 -14.13 29.91
CA ARG A 232 -6.10 -13.27 29.96
C ARG A 232 -6.12 -12.18 28.87
N ILE A 233 -6.64 -12.48 27.68
CA ILE A 233 -6.79 -11.46 26.64
C ILE A 233 -7.90 -10.48 27.00
N GLY A 234 -8.99 -10.97 27.60
CA GLY A 234 -10.06 -10.13 28.16
C GLY A 234 -9.53 -9.13 29.21
N ALA A 235 -8.64 -9.59 30.09
CA ALA A 235 -8.00 -8.72 31.08
C ALA A 235 -7.13 -7.62 30.43
N LEU A 236 -6.38 -7.93 29.36
CA LEU A 236 -5.61 -6.93 28.61
C LEU A 236 -6.49 -5.90 27.92
N VAL A 237 -7.61 -6.33 27.29
CA VAL A 237 -8.59 -5.42 26.69
C VAL A 237 -9.20 -4.49 27.74
N LYS A 238 -9.58 -5.04 28.89
CA LYS A 238 -10.10 -4.27 30.03
C LYS A 238 -9.07 -3.25 30.51
N ARG A 239 -7.80 -3.66 30.71
CA ARG A 239 -6.69 -2.79 31.08
C ARG A 239 -6.54 -1.62 30.12
N VAL A 240 -6.61 -1.85 28.79
CA VAL A 240 -6.56 -0.77 27.79
C VAL A 240 -7.72 0.21 27.98
N GLN A 241 -8.92 -0.27 28.29
CA GLN A 241 -10.09 0.59 28.48
C GLN A 241 -10.05 1.42 29.75
N GLU A 242 -9.54 0.84 30.85
CA GLU A 242 -9.54 1.48 32.17
C GLU A 242 -8.33 2.40 32.39
N ASP A 243 -7.14 1.98 31.91
CA ASP A 243 -5.90 2.67 32.23
C ASP A 243 -5.50 3.73 31.20
N PHE A 244 -6.07 3.72 29.99
CA PHE A 244 -5.57 4.57 28.90
C PHE A 244 -6.65 5.45 28.28
N PRO A 245 -6.26 6.65 27.76
CA PRO A 245 -7.18 7.60 27.16
C PRO A 245 -7.79 7.06 25.86
N GLU A 246 -9.03 7.45 25.59
CA GLU A 246 -9.86 6.90 24.51
C GLU A 246 -9.21 7.02 23.12
N ASP A 247 -8.58 8.15 22.86
CA ASP A 247 -7.94 8.46 21.56
C ASP A 247 -6.72 7.57 21.23
N ALA A 248 -6.09 6.92 22.24
CA ALA A 248 -4.99 5.99 22.06
C ALA A 248 -5.41 4.51 22.05
N ARG A 249 -6.62 4.18 22.55
CA ARG A 249 -7.07 2.79 22.75
C ARG A 249 -7.05 1.95 21.49
N HIS A 250 -7.43 2.52 20.35
CA HIS A 250 -7.43 1.79 19.09
C HIS A 250 -6.04 1.23 18.74
N PHE A 251 -4.99 2.05 18.81
CA PHE A 251 -3.61 1.62 18.54
C PHE A 251 -3.12 0.60 19.55
N MET A 252 -3.53 0.73 20.80
CA MET A 252 -3.15 -0.20 21.86
C MET A 252 -3.83 -1.56 21.69
N LEU A 253 -5.12 -1.60 21.36
CA LEU A 253 -5.85 -2.84 21.11
C LEU A 253 -5.25 -3.59 19.91
N GLU A 254 -4.91 -2.88 18.84
CA GLU A 254 -4.21 -3.47 17.70
C GLU A 254 -2.79 -3.96 18.07
N GLY A 255 -2.08 -3.20 18.91
CA GLY A 255 -0.79 -3.61 19.48
C GLY A 255 -0.91 -4.89 20.31
N VAL A 256 -1.87 -4.96 21.21
CA VAL A 256 -2.16 -6.16 22.02
C VAL A 256 -2.48 -7.35 21.12
N ARG A 257 -3.39 -7.19 20.15
CA ARG A 257 -3.74 -8.24 19.18
C ARG A 257 -2.49 -8.77 18.46
N ARG A 258 -1.65 -7.84 17.98
CA ARG A 258 -0.42 -8.17 17.25
C ARG A 258 0.59 -8.91 18.12
N LEU A 259 0.77 -8.50 19.37
CA LEU A 259 1.78 -9.08 20.27
C LEU A 259 1.35 -10.41 20.88
N VAL A 260 0.07 -10.60 21.14
CA VAL A 260 -0.51 -11.91 21.49
C VAL A 260 -0.30 -12.91 20.36
N ASP A 261 -0.54 -12.49 19.11
CA ASP A 261 -0.30 -13.30 17.93
C ASP A 261 1.20 -13.57 17.67
N TYR A 262 2.05 -12.58 17.95
CA TYR A 262 3.50 -12.68 17.78
C TYR A 262 4.15 -13.59 18.80
N GLN A 263 3.80 -13.44 20.07
CA GLN A 263 4.41 -14.19 21.18
C GLN A 263 3.35 -14.79 22.12
N ASP A 264 2.76 -14.02 23.02
CA ASP A 264 1.79 -14.48 24.01
C ASP A 264 1.17 -13.29 24.76
N PRO A 265 0.13 -13.52 25.61
CA PRO A 265 -0.48 -12.47 26.42
C PRO A 265 0.49 -11.74 27.37
N ASP A 266 1.50 -12.43 27.94
CA ASP A 266 2.48 -11.81 28.84
C ASP A 266 3.37 -10.82 28.12
N TYR A 267 3.65 -11.05 26.85
CA TYR A 267 4.40 -10.10 26.02
C TYR A 267 3.58 -8.86 25.67
N ALA A 268 2.28 -9.04 25.47
CA ALA A 268 1.37 -7.93 25.28
C ALA A 268 1.15 -7.12 26.58
N ASP A 269 1.18 -7.76 27.73
CA ASP A 269 1.11 -7.07 29.03
C ASP A 269 2.35 -6.18 29.25
N ARG A 270 3.54 -6.71 28.97
CA ARG A 270 4.79 -5.92 28.99
C ARG A 270 4.75 -4.70 28.06
N TYR A 271 4.07 -4.79 26.93
CA TYR A 271 3.84 -3.65 26.04
C TYR A 271 2.99 -2.57 26.75
N LEU A 272 1.92 -2.96 27.43
CA LEU A 272 1.10 -2.01 28.20
C LEU A 272 1.86 -1.40 29.38
N ASP A 273 2.74 -2.17 30.06
CA ASP A 273 3.61 -1.65 31.12
C ASP A 273 4.54 -0.54 30.62
N ARG A 274 5.11 -0.73 29.43
CA ARG A 274 5.98 0.28 28.77
C ARG A 274 5.20 1.53 28.41
N LEU A 275 3.98 1.38 27.92
CA LEU A 275 3.12 2.50 27.58
C LEU A 275 2.56 3.25 28.78
N ALA A 276 2.34 2.56 29.90
CA ALA A 276 1.96 3.21 31.14
C ALA A 276 3.00 4.24 31.59
N LYS A 277 4.30 3.95 31.46
CA LYS A 277 5.37 4.93 31.76
C LYS A 277 5.27 6.18 30.88
N ILE A 278 4.97 6.01 29.59
CA ILE A 278 4.82 7.15 28.67
C ILE A 278 3.55 7.96 29.00
N ARG A 279 2.45 7.31 29.33
CA ARG A 279 1.22 7.97 29.83
C ARG A 279 1.49 8.80 31.06
N ASP A 280 2.24 8.23 32.02
CA ASP A 280 2.54 8.84 33.32
C ASP A 280 3.48 10.05 33.24
N LEU A 281 4.09 10.30 32.07
CA LEU A 281 4.81 11.56 31.79
C LEU A 281 3.87 12.79 31.79
N GLY A 282 2.57 12.59 31.62
CA GLY A 282 1.57 13.65 31.69
C GLY A 282 1.73 14.76 30.63
N VAL A 283 2.27 14.43 29.46
CA VAL A 283 2.55 15.41 28.40
C VAL A 283 1.25 15.96 27.82
N ALA A 284 1.12 17.29 27.82
CA ALA A 284 -0.06 18.00 27.30
C ALA A 284 0.03 18.21 25.78
N ASP A 285 -0.06 17.13 24.99
CA ASP A 285 0.03 17.13 23.53
C ASP A 285 -1.20 16.53 22.83
N GLY A 286 -2.33 16.41 23.54
CA GLY A 286 -3.54 15.77 23.03
C GLY A 286 -3.35 14.27 22.80
N GLY A 287 -2.47 13.60 23.56
CA GLY A 287 -2.21 12.17 23.48
C GLY A 287 -1.41 11.72 22.26
N ARG A 288 -0.84 12.64 21.51
CA ARG A 288 -0.08 12.35 20.28
C ARG A 288 1.16 11.49 20.55
N LEU A 289 1.94 11.81 21.59
CA LEU A 289 3.12 11.05 21.97
C LEU A 289 2.75 9.61 22.31
N LEU A 290 1.70 9.42 23.11
CA LEU A 290 1.24 8.09 23.51
C LEU A 290 0.77 7.26 22.30
N ARG A 291 0.02 7.85 21.37
CA ARG A 291 -0.44 7.18 20.15
C ARG A 291 0.73 6.75 19.26
N GLU A 292 1.66 7.66 19.00
CA GLU A 292 2.83 7.36 18.15
C GLU A 292 3.72 6.31 18.83
N THR A 293 3.96 6.43 20.13
CA THR A 293 4.74 5.42 20.87
C THR A 293 4.03 4.07 20.87
N ALA A 294 2.72 4.02 21.09
CA ALA A 294 1.96 2.77 21.05
C ALA A 294 2.08 2.06 19.70
N ARG A 295 1.92 2.81 18.61
CA ARG A 295 2.06 2.30 17.25
C ARG A 295 3.45 1.72 16.99
N HIS A 296 4.47 2.52 17.25
CA HIS A 296 5.85 2.17 16.92
C HIS A 296 6.43 1.10 17.85
N LEU A 297 6.06 1.10 19.13
CA LEU A 297 6.44 0.06 20.08
C LEU A 297 5.86 -1.31 19.69
N ALA A 298 4.60 -1.38 19.30
CA ALA A 298 3.98 -2.63 18.84
C ALA A 298 4.68 -3.18 17.59
N LEU A 299 5.08 -2.30 16.65
CA LEU A 299 5.83 -2.68 15.45
C LEU A 299 7.21 -3.21 15.81
N TRP A 300 7.94 -2.52 16.67
CA TRP A 300 9.29 -2.94 17.07
C TRP A 300 9.28 -4.21 17.90
N MET A 301 8.39 -4.34 18.88
CA MET A 301 8.24 -5.56 19.68
C MET A 301 7.82 -6.78 18.86
N SER A 302 7.27 -6.59 17.66
CA SER A 302 6.91 -7.67 16.74
C SER A 302 7.81 -7.69 15.50
N TYR A 303 9.12 -7.49 15.69
CA TYR A 303 10.12 -7.54 14.62
C TYR A 303 10.07 -8.87 13.83
N GLU A 304 10.51 -8.81 12.59
CA GLU A 304 10.51 -9.98 11.70
C GLU A 304 11.76 -10.86 11.97
N ASP A 305 11.53 -11.98 12.61
CA ASP A 305 12.52 -13.06 12.77
C ASP A 305 12.11 -14.29 11.95
N THR A 306 13.03 -15.24 11.82
CA THR A 306 12.80 -16.49 11.07
C THR A 306 11.60 -17.27 11.59
N VAL A 307 11.35 -17.26 12.89
CA VAL A 307 10.20 -17.93 13.54
C VAL A 307 8.90 -17.25 13.13
N ARG A 308 8.88 -15.90 13.11
CA ARG A 308 7.70 -15.13 12.67
C ARG A 308 7.40 -15.37 11.19
N VAL A 309 8.42 -15.32 10.35
CA VAL A 309 8.28 -15.58 8.91
C VAL A 309 7.72 -16.98 8.68
N ALA A 310 8.27 -18.00 9.33
CA ALA A 310 7.80 -19.39 9.22
C ALA A 310 6.34 -19.52 9.68
N ALA A 311 5.98 -18.88 10.81
CA ALA A 311 4.60 -18.90 11.33
C ALA A 311 3.60 -18.24 10.35
N LEU A 312 3.97 -17.11 9.72
CA LEU A 312 3.13 -16.46 8.73
C LEU A 312 2.95 -17.30 7.45
N LYS A 313 4.00 -18.02 7.02
CA LYS A 313 3.99 -18.84 5.81
C LYS A 313 3.19 -20.15 5.96
N THR A 314 2.97 -20.63 7.18
CA THR A 314 2.26 -21.89 7.48
C THR A 314 0.81 -21.70 7.94
N ARG A 315 0.27 -20.48 7.98
CA ARG A 315 -1.11 -20.20 8.38
C ARG A 315 -2.15 -20.69 7.37
N ALA A 316 -3.22 -21.30 7.87
CA ALA A 316 -4.36 -21.72 7.04
C ALA A 316 -4.96 -20.54 6.24
N SER A 317 -5.19 -19.41 6.90
CA SER A 317 -5.73 -18.19 6.26
C SER A 317 -4.87 -17.66 5.10
N ARG A 318 -3.56 -17.93 5.09
CA ARG A 318 -2.70 -17.60 3.96
C ARG A 318 -2.99 -18.49 2.75
N PHE A 319 -3.17 -19.80 2.97
CA PHE A 319 -3.48 -20.72 1.88
C PHE A 319 -4.86 -20.44 1.28
N GLU A 320 -5.85 -20.10 2.12
CA GLU A 320 -7.17 -19.67 1.68
C GLU A 320 -7.06 -18.41 0.82
N ARG A 321 -6.42 -17.36 1.33
CA ARG A 321 -6.23 -16.11 0.59
C ARG A 321 -5.51 -16.31 -0.76
N VAL A 322 -4.42 -17.10 -0.80
CA VAL A 322 -3.70 -17.35 -2.05
C VAL A 322 -4.56 -18.12 -3.04
N ARG A 323 -5.41 -19.03 -2.55
CA ARG A 323 -6.37 -19.77 -3.40
C ARG A 323 -7.40 -18.83 -4.01
N ASP A 324 -7.92 -17.90 -3.21
CA ASP A 324 -8.91 -16.92 -3.65
C ASP A 324 -8.29 -15.92 -4.65
N GLU A 325 -7.12 -15.35 -4.32
CA GLU A 325 -6.37 -14.43 -5.20
C GLU A 325 -6.01 -15.08 -6.54
N ALA A 326 -5.59 -16.36 -6.52
CA ALA A 326 -5.28 -17.12 -7.74
C ALA A 326 -6.52 -17.67 -8.44
N ARG A 327 -7.73 -17.48 -7.88
CA ARG A 327 -9.01 -17.99 -8.41
C ARG A 327 -8.97 -19.47 -8.78
N VAL A 328 -8.38 -20.29 -7.88
CA VAL A 328 -8.18 -21.72 -8.11
C VAL A 328 -9.52 -22.45 -8.19
N GLN A 329 -9.78 -23.12 -9.31
CA GLN A 329 -11.00 -23.89 -9.54
C GLN A 329 -10.89 -25.28 -8.91
N GLU A 330 -12.04 -25.92 -8.71
CA GLU A 330 -12.11 -27.30 -8.22
C GLU A 330 -11.36 -28.25 -9.19
N GLY A 331 -10.49 -29.09 -8.63
CA GLY A 331 -9.63 -30.00 -9.41
C GLY A 331 -8.28 -29.43 -9.85
N GLN A 332 -8.02 -28.13 -9.66
CA GLN A 332 -6.73 -27.51 -9.96
C GLN A 332 -5.73 -27.67 -8.80
N LEU A 333 -4.46 -27.91 -9.12
CA LEU A 333 -3.37 -28.00 -8.16
C LEU A 333 -2.69 -26.65 -7.96
N LEU A 334 -2.67 -26.16 -6.73
CA LEU A 334 -1.94 -24.95 -6.34
C LEU A 334 -0.57 -25.32 -5.76
N ALA A 335 0.51 -24.78 -6.33
CA ALA A 335 1.86 -24.89 -5.79
C ALA A 335 2.35 -23.53 -5.31
N ILE A 336 2.62 -23.40 -4.00
CA ILE A 336 3.16 -22.17 -3.41
C ILE A 336 4.63 -22.41 -3.09
N ASN A 337 5.50 -21.66 -3.75
CA ASN A 337 6.95 -21.73 -3.60
C ASN A 337 7.46 -20.50 -2.87
N GLU A 338 8.27 -20.70 -1.82
CA GLU A 338 8.93 -19.66 -1.06
C GLU A 338 10.42 -19.67 -1.39
N PHE A 339 10.93 -18.55 -1.86
CA PHE A 339 12.35 -18.38 -2.09
C PHE A 339 12.99 -17.91 -0.77
N MET A 340 13.76 -18.77 -0.15
CA MET A 340 14.40 -18.52 1.14
C MET A 340 15.91 -18.58 0.99
N HIS A 341 16.59 -17.58 1.58
CA HIS A 341 18.04 -17.53 1.63
C HIS A 341 18.49 -17.20 3.06
N PRO A 342 18.31 -18.15 4.02
CA PRO A 342 18.71 -17.92 5.40
C PRO A 342 20.23 -17.80 5.47
N ARG A 343 20.72 -16.73 6.12
CA ARG A 343 22.15 -16.57 6.44
C ARG A 343 22.49 -17.31 7.72
N LEU A 344 23.76 -17.68 7.86
CA LEU A 344 24.23 -18.32 9.10
C LEU A 344 23.89 -17.48 10.34
N GLN A 345 24.06 -16.17 10.26
CA GLN A 345 23.73 -15.25 11.36
C GLN A 345 22.25 -15.35 11.76
N GLU A 346 21.32 -15.32 10.80
CA GLU A 346 19.88 -15.43 11.06
C GLU A 346 19.49 -16.77 11.72
N ILE A 347 20.19 -17.85 11.33
CA ILE A 347 20.02 -19.16 11.97
C ILE A 347 20.49 -19.09 13.42
N CYS A 348 21.69 -18.53 13.67
CA CYS A 348 22.23 -18.40 15.01
C CYS A 348 21.38 -17.49 15.90
N GLU A 349 20.82 -16.41 15.34
CA GLU A 349 19.91 -15.49 16.03
C GLU A 349 18.56 -16.14 16.36
N THR A 350 18.17 -17.21 15.66
CA THR A 350 16.93 -17.97 15.92
C THR A 350 17.09 -19.01 17.03
N LEU A 351 18.33 -19.40 17.32
CA LEU A 351 18.65 -20.37 18.36
C LEU A 351 18.81 -19.68 19.74
N PRO A 352 18.68 -20.45 20.85
CA PRO A 352 19.07 -19.94 22.16
C PRO A 352 20.48 -19.38 22.13
N ASP A 353 20.71 -18.25 22.80
CA ASP A 353 21.94 -17.47 22.73
C ASP A 353 23.22 -18.29 22.92
N SER A 354 23.23 -19.22 23.88
CA SER A 354 24.40 -20.09 24.12
C SER A 354 24.71 -20.99 22.92
N ILE A 355 23.67 -21.52 22.26
CA ILE A 355 23.82 -22.39 21.08
C ILE A 355 24.22 -21.56 19.87
N GLY A 356 23.59 -20.41 19.67
CA GLY A 356 23.90 -19.48 18.59
C GLY A 356 25.35 -19.01 18.64
N ARG A 357 25.83 -18.58 19.81
CA ARG A 357 27.25 -18.19 20.02
C ARG A 357 28.22 -19.34 19.82
N TRP A 358 27.90 -20.54 20.33
CA TRP A 358 28.69 -21.71 20.09
C TRP A 358 28.84 -22.03 18.60
N LEU A 359 27.71 -22.00 17.86
CA LEU A 359 27.71 -22.26 16.43
C LEU A 359 28.50 -21.23 15.63
N MET A 360 28.43 -19.96 16.00
CA MET A 360 29.21 -18.87 15.40
C MET A 360 30.73 -19.02 15.66
N ALA A 361 31.11 -19.45 16.86
CA ALA A 361 32.51 -19.62 17.27
C ALA A 361 33.13 -20.93 16.76
N SER A 362 32.33 -21.95 16.44
CA SER A 362 32.80 -23.29 16.14
C SER A 362 33.29 -23.42 14.69
N GLY A 363 34.43 -24.05 14.48
CA GLY A 363 35.04 -24.16 13.15
C GLY A 363 34.30 -25.07 12.17
N TRP A 364 34.02 -26.34 12.53
CA TRP A 364 33.41 -27.31 11.61
C TRP A 364 31.85 -27.19 11.55
N PRO A 365 31.11 -26.95 12.66
CA PRO A 365 29.65 -26.79 12.57
C PRO A 365 29.27 -25.53 11.79
N ARG A 366 30.00 -24.45 12.03
CA ARG A 366 29.84 -23.20 11.26
C ARG A 366 30.01 -23.45 9.76
N ARG A 367 31.12 -24.09 9.33
CA ARG A 367 31.38 -24.40 7.92
C ARG A 367 30.29 -25.30 7.30
N LEU A 368 29.75 -26.24 8.08
CA LEU A 368 28.68 -27.10 7.63
C LEU A 368 27.39 -26.30 7.34
N VAL A 369 26.98 -25.43 8.28
CA VAL A 369 25.80 -24.60 8.11
C VAL A 369 26.01 -23.58 6.97
N GLU A 370 27.17 -22.93 6.90
CA GLU A 370 27.50 -22.02 5.76
C GLU A 370 27.41 -22.75 4.41
N ARG A 371 27.89 -23.99 4.33
CA ARG A 371 27.78 -24.80 3.11
C ARG A 371 26.32 -25.13 2.75
N MET A 372 25.50 -25.42 3.77
CA MET A 372 24.08 -25.74 3.57
C MET A 372 23.24 -24.51 3.20
N THR A 373 23.67 -23.31 3.57
CA THR A 373 22.94 -22.03 3.36
C THR A 373 23.55 -21.20 2.24
N ARG A 374 24.65 -21.65 1.62
CA ARG A 374 25.34 -20.91 0.54
C ARG A 374 24.43 -20.56 -0.66
N HIS A 375 23.46 -21.40 -0.94
CA HIS A 375 22.51 -21.23 -2.03
C HIS A 375 21.11 -21.05 -1.48
N GLY A 376 20.36 -20.12 -2.04
CA GLY A 376 18.94 -19.99 -1.74
C GLY A 376 18.18 -21.29 -2.00
N ARG A 377 17.18 -21.55 -1.19
CA ARG A 377 16.32 -22.75 -1.32
C ARG A 377 14.92 -22.36 -1.69
N VAL A 378 14.32 -23.11 -2.60
CA VAL A 378 12.89 -23.03 -2.87
C VAL A 378 12.19 -24.02 -1.96
N VAL A 379 11.37 -23.50 -1.04
CA VAL A 379 10.57 -24.31 -0.12
C VAL A 379 9.13 -24.32 -0.60
N ARG A 380 8.63 -25.46 -1.03
CA ARG A 380 7.23 -25.61 -1.43
C ARG A 380 6.36 -25.78 -0.19
N THR A 381 5.62 -24.74 0.20
CA THR A 381 4.76 -24.78 1.40
C THR A 381 3.51 -25.64 1.22
N THR A 382 3.12 -25.92 -0.02
CA THR A 382 2.04 -26.87 -0.35
C THR A 382 2.52 -28.35 -0.38
N SER A 383 3.81 -28.63 -0.14
CA SER A 383 4.31 -29.99 0.07
C SER A 383 4.39 -30.33 1.54
N LEU A 384 4.20 -31.61 1.89
CA LEU A 384 4.27 -32.07 3.28
C LEU A 384 5.62 -31.74 3.94
N GLY A 385 6.74 -32.00 3.24
CA GLY A 385 8.08 -31.73 3.76
C GLY A 385 8.35 -30.25 3.98
N GLY A 386 8.00 -29.39 3.02
CA GLY A 386 8.17 -27.93 3.15
C GLY A 386 7.28 -27.35 4.24
N TYR A 387 6.04 -27.80 4.34
CA TYR A 387 5.12 -27.39 5.40
C TYR A 387 5.61 -27.80 6.80
N LEU A 388 6.00 -29.07 6.98
CA LEU A 388 6.49 -29.57 8.27
C LEU A 388 7.78 -28.88 8.69
N MET A 389 8.70 -28.64 7.76
CA MET A 389 9.94 -27.91 8.05
C MET A 389 9.66 -26.49 8.58
N LEU A 390 8.83 -25.72 7.90
CA LEU A 390 8.48 -24.37 8.38
C LEU A 390 7.64 -24.40 9.67
N SER A 391 6.77 -25.41 9.83
CA SER A 391 6.00 -25.59 11.07
C SER A 391 6.90 -25.90 12.25
N ALA A 392 7.97 -26.68 12.07
CA ALA A 392 8.97 -26.95 13.11
C ALA A 392 9.70 -25.66 13.52
N VAL A 393 10.08 -24.80 12.55
CA VAL A 393 10.67 -23.49 12.85
C VAL A 393 9.66 -22.58 13.58
N ALA A 394 8.41 -22.54 13.14
CA ALA A 394 7.36 -21.79 13.80
C ALA A 394 7.09 -22.25 15.24
N ALA A 395 7.23 -23.56 15.51
CA ALA A 395 7.09 -24.15 16.84
C ALA A 395 8.20 -23.72 17.82
N MET A 396 9.31 -23.12 17.35
CA MET A 396 10.36 -22.54 18.20
C MET A 396 9.93 -21.23 18.89
N ARG A 397 8.75 -20.71 18.63
CA ARG A 397 8.19 -19.48 19.23
C ARG A 397 8.39 -19.36 20.76
N PRO A 398 8.21 -20.41 21.60
CA PRO A 398 8.44 -20.30 23.04
C PRO A 398 9.89 -19.95 23.40
N TRP A 399 10.87 -20.37 22.58
CA TRP A 399 12.30 -20.15 22.83
C TRP A 399 12.77 -18.76 22.39
N ARG A 400 11.97 -17.97 21.68
CA ARG A 400 12.33 -16.63 21.19
C ARG A 400 12.91 -15.75 22.29
N ARG A 401 12.34 -15.80 23.51
CA ARG A 401 12.83 -15.00 24.65
C ARG A 401 14.26 -15.33 25.12
N SER A 402 14.79 -16.49 24.74
CA SER A 402 16.17 -16.91 25.08
C SER A 402 17.18 -16.66 23.96
N THR A 403 16.76 -16.05 22.84
CA THR A 403 17.63 -15.77 21.70
C THR A 403 18.42 -14.47 21.89
N ALA A 404 19.63 -14.39 21.33
CA ALA A 404 20.44 -13.18 21.32
C ALA A 404 19.69 -12.02 20.67
N ARG A 405 19.00 -12.27 19.56
CA ARG A 405 18.19 -11.27 18.85
C ARG A 405 17.12 -10.64 19.75
N PHE A 406 16.44 -11.44 20.56
CA PHE A 406 15.44 -10.92 21.49
C PHE A 406 16.05 -9.98 22.52
N ALA A 407 17.23 -10.31 23.07
CA ALA A 407 17.93 -9.48 24.04
C ALA A 407 18.38 -8.14 23.42
N GLU A 408 18.95 -8.19 22.20
CA GLU A 408 19.39 -7.01 21.48
C GLU A 408 18.24 -6.06 21.13
N GLU A 409 17.15 -6.59 20.54
CA GLU A 409 16.00 -5.76 20.16
C GLU A 409 15.32 -5.15 21.39
N ASN A 410 15.17 -5.91 22.49
CA ASN A 410 14.63 -5.33 23.72
C ASN A 410 15.57 -4.28 24.33
N GLY A 411 16.88 -4.45 24.26
CA GLY A 411 17.84 -3.43 24.69
C GLY A 411 17.68 -2.13 23.90
N ARG A 412 17.57 -2.22 22.58
CA ARG A 412 17.32 -1.05 21.71
C ARG A 412 15.96 -0.39 21.99
N ILE A 413 14.92 -1.19 22.27
CA ILE A 413 13.59 -0.66 22.63
C ILE A 413 13.66 0.11 23.95
N GLU A 414 14.33 -0.41 24.98
CA GLU A 414 14.47 0.31 26.26
C GLU A 414 15.27 1.61 26.11
N ASP A 415 16.37 1.60 25.36
CA ASP A 415 17.13 2.82 25.04
C ASP A 415 16.29 3.85 24.28
N TRP A 416 15.49 3.41 23.32
CA TRP A 416 14.57 4.27 22.59
C TRP A 416 13.47 4.89 23.49
N LEU A 417 12.86 4.10 24.37
CA LEU A 417 11.86 4.59 25.33
C LEU A 417 12.49 5.62 26.29
N GLN A 418 13.67 5.36 26.80
CA GLN A 418 14.39 6.30 27.66
C GLN A 418 14.69 7.63 26.95
N ARG A 419 15.00 7.59 25.65
CA ARG A 419 15.18 8.80 24.83
C ARG A 419 13.88 9.57 24.66
N ILE A 420 12.76 8.88 24.46
CA ILE A 420 11.44 9.51 24.40
C ILE A 420 11.14 10.22 25.71
N GLU A 421 11.37 9.56 26.86
CA GLU A 421 11.18 10.14 28.20
C GLU A 421 12.05 11.39 28.38
N SER A 422 13.34 11.30 28.03
CA SER A 422 14.28 12.42 28.13
C SER A 422 13.90 13.59 27.21
N ALA A 423 13.47 13.31 25.99
CA ALA A 423 13.03 14.33 25.05
C ALA A 423 11.71 14.98 25.49
N ALA A 424 10.79 14.22 26.08
CA ALA A 424 9.49 14.72 26.55
C ALA A 424 9.67 15.75 27.70
N ALA A 425 10.68 15.57 28.55
CA ALA A 425 11.01 16.52 29.61
C ALA A 425 11.49 17.88 29.06
N VAL A 426 12.00 17.93 27.83
CA VAL A 426 12.49 19.14 27.18
C VAL A 426 11.45 19.73 26.22
N ASN A 427 10.93 18.91 25.32
CA ASN A 427 9.98 19.34 24.29
C ASN A 427 9.11 18.14 23.85
N PRO A 428 7.77 18.19 24.03
CA PRO A 428 6.86 17.14 23.62
C PRO A 428 6.91 16.80 22.12
N ASP A 429 7.04 17.81 21.25
CA ASP A 429 7.14 17.58 19.81
C ASP A 429 8.46 16.87 19.43
N LEU A 430 9.55 17.16 20.14
CA LEU A 430 10.80 16.43 19.95
C LEU A 430 10.65 14.95 20.34
N ALA A 431 9.96 14.67 21.44
CA ALA A 431 9.69 13.29 21.87
C ALA A 431 8.87 12.50 20.83
N VAL A 432 7.90 13.16 20.20
CA VAL A 432 7.13 12.56 19.08
C VAL A 432 8.04 12.22 17.90
N GLU A 433 8.96 13.13 17.52
CA GLU A 433 9.91 12.84 16.44
C GLU A 433 10.90 11.71 16.80
N VAL A 434 11.35 11.64 18.06
CA VAL A 434 12.15 10.51 18.56
C VAL A 434 11.37 9.20 18.49
N ALA A 435 10.09 9.21 18.89
CA ALA A 435 9.20 8.05 18.77
C ALA A 435 9.09 7.57 17.31
N GLN A 436 8.94 8.49 16.37
CA GLN A 436 8.83 8.20 14.95
C GLN A 436 10.15 7.72 14.30
N CYS A 437 11.31 7.91 14.93
CA CYS A 437 12.58 7.39 14.43
C CYS A 437 12.63 5.85 14.39
N GLN A 438 11.75 5.16 15.13
CA GLN A 438 11.58 3.71 14.99
C GLN A 438 11.27 3.28 13.54
N ARG A 439 10.69 4.14 12.71
CA ARG A 439 10.45 3.88 11.28
C ARG A 439 11.70 3.50 10.50
N LEU A 440 12.89 3.86 10.99
CA LEU A 440 14.17 3.48 10.40
C LEU A 440 14.49 2.01 10.61
N VAL A 441 14.03 1.41 11.72
CA VAL A 441 14.31 0.02 12.08
C VAL A 441 13.18 -0.88 11.59
N LYS A 442 13.37 -1.48 10.41
CA LYS A 442 12.39 -2.35 9.77
C LYS A 442 13.03 -3.39 8.87
N GLY A 443 12.24 -4.38 8.46
CA GLY A 443 12.66 -5.44 7.54
C GLY A 443 13.53 -6.50 8.19
N TYR A 444 14.28 -7.21 7.38
CA TYR A 444 15.18 -8.29 7.77
C TYR A 444 16.48 -8.24 6.93
N SER A 445 17.50 -9.00 7.32
CA SER A 445 18.80 -9.07 6.66
C SER A 445 19.42 -7.67 6.42
N ASP A 446 19.96 -7.40 5.25
CA ASP A 446 20.65 -6.17 4.89
C ASP A 446 19.79 -4.92 5.11
N THR A 447 18.47 -5.01 4.86
CA THR A 447 17.56 -3.88 5.07
C THR A 447 17.47 -3.51 6.55
N HIS A 448 17.40 -4.51 7.42
CA HIS A 448 17.40 -4.29 8.85
C HIS A 448 18.73 -3.71 9.35
N GLU A 449 19.86 -4.29 8.94
CA GLU A 449 21.18 -3.81 9.33
C GLU A 449 21.44 -2.36 8.92
N ARG A 450 21.01 -2.00 7.68
CA ARG A 450 21.09 -0.60 7.22
C ARG A 450 20.18 0.32 8.03
N GLY A 451 18.96 -0.15 8.29
CA GLY A 451 18.00 0.61 9.10
C GLY A 451 18.53 0.90 10.51
N VAL A 452 19.09 -0.10 11.18
CA VAL A 452 19.72 0.04 12.50
C VAL A 452 20.89 1.01 12.44
N ARG A 453 21.80 0.92 11.47
CA ARG A 453 22.90 1.87 11.31
C ARG A 453 22.44 3.31 11.13
N ASN A 454 21.41 3.53 10.28
CA ASN A 454 20.84 4.86 10.09
C ASN A 454 20.20 5.38 11.39
N TYR A 455 19.47 4.52 12.09
CA TYR A 455 18.88 4.85 13.38
C TYR A 455 19.95 5.24 14.42
N GLU A 456 21.00 4.45 14.55
CA GLU A 456 22.11 4.72 15.48
C GLU A 456 22.82 6.03 15.12
N THR A 457 23.01 6.32 13.83
CA THR A 457 23.60 7.58 13.34
C THR A 457 22.72 8.78 13.72
N VAL A 458 21.42 8.70 13.48
CA VAL A 458 20.46 9.75 13.87
C VAL A 458 20.46 9.93 15.39
N MET A 459 20.40 8.84 16.16
CA MET A 459 20.39 8.90 17.62
C MET A 459 21.72 9.42 18.21
N ALA A 460 22.83 9.21 17.55
CA ALA A 460 24.10 9.82 17.92
C ALA A 460 24.08 11.33 17.71
N ALA A 461 23.56 11.80 16.57
CA ALA A 461 23.38 13.22 16.29
C ALA A 461 22.40 13.89 17.28
N VAL A 462 21.31 13.23 17.64
CA VAL A 462 20.36 13.69 18.68
C VAL A 462 21.08 13.90 20.02
N ARG A 463 21.96 12.98 20.42
CA ARG A 463 22.76 13.13 21.66
C ARG A 463 23.70 14.32 21.60
N GLN A 464 24.35 14.55 20.47
CA GLN A 464 25.26 15.67 20.28
C GLN A 464 24.56 17.02 20.32
N ALA A 465 23.41 17.13 19.68
CA ALA A 465 22.61 18.36 19.64
C ALA A 465 21.94 18.67 21.00
N GLY A 466 21.70 17.66 21.83
CA GLY A 466 21.14 17.82 23.18
C GLY A 466 19.79 18.56 23.21
N ALA A 467 19.60 19.41 24.22
CA ALA A 467 18.34 20.10 24.46
C ALA A 467 18.03 21.20 23.41
N SER A 468 18.99 21.61 22.59
CA SER A 468 18.81 22.64 21.57
C SER A 468 18.24 22.13 20.26
N LEU A 469 18.06 20.80 20.11
CA LEU A 469 17.58 20.20 18.88
C LEU A 469 16.12 20.57 18.60
N ALA A 470 15.88 21.20 17.45
CA ALA A 470 14.53 21.50 17.01
C ALA A 470 13.83 20.22 16.47
N PRO A 471 12.53 20.01 16.77
CA PRO A 471 11.77 18.88 16.24
C PRO A 471 11.80 18.77 14.70
N ALA A 472 11.76 19.90 14.00
CA ALA A 472 11.82 19.97 12.54
C ALA A 472 13.14 19.42 11.98
N THR A 473 14.27 19.70 12.65
CA THR A 473 15.60 19.20 12.28
C THR A 473 15.69 17.68 12.44
N LEU A 474 15.16 17.12 13.52
CA LEU A 474 15.13 15.67 13.70
C LEU A 474 14.24 14.98 12.65
N ARG A 475 13.10 15.60 12.32
CA ARG A 475 12.23 15.15 11.22
C ARG A 475 12.99 15.11 9.90
N GLU A 476 13.72 16.15 9.56
CA GLU A 476 14.52 16.24 8.35
C GLU A 476 15.58 15.12 8.31
N TRP A 477 16.30 14.88 9.40
CA TRP A 477 17.30 13.80 9.49
C TRP A 477 16.66 12.41 9.27
N ARG A 478 15.54 12.15 9.94
CA ARG A 478 14.79 10.91 9.76
C ARG A 478 14.31 10.74 8.32
N ASP A 479 13.71 11.77 7.73
CA ASP A 479 13.15 11.70 6.39
C ASP A 479 14.26 11.58 5.33
N ALA A 480 15.41 12.20 5.52
CA ALA A 480 16.62 12.01 4.71
C ALA A 480 17.12 10.55 4.79
N ALA A 481 17.12 9.95 5.99
CA ALA A 481 17.50 8.55 6.19
C ALA A 481 16.51 7.56 5.52
N LEU A 482 15.23 7.91 5.46
CA LEU A 482 14.20 7.11 4.79
C LEU A 482 14.19 7.29 3.27
N ALA A 483 14.75 8.38 2.75
CA ALA A 483 14.72 8.71 1.33
C ALA A 483 15.89 8.13 0.53
N ASP A 484 16.91 7.58 1.19
CA ASP A 484 18.10 7.05 0.53
C ASP A 484 18.60 5.77 1.21
N GLU A 485 18.56 4.68 0.47
CA GLU A 485 18.99 3.36 0.92
C GLU A 485 20.47 3.31 1.34
N HIS A 486 21.34 4.13 0.73
CA HIS A 486 22.77 4.16 1.01
C HIS A 486 23.17 5.16 2.10
N GLY A 487 22.23 5.96 2.62
CA GLY A 487 22.45 6.94 3.68
C GLY A 487 23.26 8.17 3.25
N ASN A 488 23.42 8.42 1.94
CA ASN A 488 24.15 9.61 1.43
C ASN A 488 23.40 10.90 1.79
N LYS A 489 22.07 10.89 1.61
CA LYS A 489 21.23 12.04 1.96
C LYS A 489 21.30 12.36 3.44
N LEU A 490 21.24 11.33 4.31
CA LEU A 490 21.40 11.52 5.75
C LEU A 490 22.75 12.17 6.08
N ARG A 491 23.86 11.67 5.51
CA ARG A 491 25.19 12.25 5.73
C ARG A 491 25.29 13.70 5.27
N ALA A 492 24.72 14.02 4.11
CA ALA A 492 24.69 15.39 3.58
C ALA A 492 23.94 16.35 4.50
N VAL A 493 22.76 15.95 4.99
CA VAL A 493 21.95 16.80 5.89
C VAL A 493 22.63 16.94 7.27
N LEU A 494 23.21 15.87 7.83
CA LEU A 494 23.96 15.94 9.09
C LEU A 494 25.18 16.86 9.00
N ALA A 495 25.88 16.86 7.86
CA ALA A 495 27.02 17.75 7.62
C ALA A 495 26.64 19.24 7.60
N GLN A 496 25.41 19.58 7.18
CA GLN A 496 24.88 20.96 7.20
C GLN A 496 24.56 21.46 8.63
N HIS A 497 24.30 20.53 9.56
CA HIS A 497 23.95 20.84 10.95
C HIS A 497 25.10 20.54 11.92
N ALA A 498 26.28 20.14 11.42
CA ALA A 498 27.44 19.93 12.29
C ALA A 498 27.86 21.28 12.89
N PRO A 499 28.06 21.38 14.22
CA PRO A 499 28.67 22.55 14.80
C PRO A 499 30.10 22.73 14.24
N GLY A 500 30.38 23.89 13.67
CA GLY A 500 31.68 24.24 13.12
C GLY A 500 32.77 24.25 14.19
#